data_4a67c5a4cd8c1e6091565605d84ed218
#
_entry.id   4a67c5a4cd8c1e6091565605d84ed218
#
_cell.length_a   1.000
_cell.length_b   1.000
_cell.length_c   1.000
_cell.angle_alpha   90.00
_cell.angle_beta   90.00
_cell.angle_gamma   90.00
#
_symmetry.space_group_name_H-M   'P 1'
#
loop_
_entity.id
_entity.type
_entity.pdbx_description
1 polymer ?
#
loop_
_entity_poly.entity_id
_entity_poly.type
_entity_poly.pdbx_seq_one_letter_code
_entity_poly.pdbx_strand_id
1 'polypeptide(L)'
;SRSSCGAAISMGGNCLNCRKGRNFYPFRYYFRRLGLFILRNRKYWLSLLSTPSSKFMKKTCFLLLTVLLTTAALRASAQNKDTSKENFPSTETTLSQIGQAEAHPNARHVRMADTSALAAPVKRPGLIRRIIDYYSRSNVDRTFEKKIDWSIAPGPNYSSDVGFGIGFLLAGLYRLDRTDSVTAPSNISIYGNFTTEKFVLLRFSGDNIYNHNKQRLSYSGAFVYFPGAFYGVGYNAGKEGYAQDLTTTMGAFRISYCTSLVGRFYIGVSGGIDYSGAKYKNSGMAGRMNGIQADVESGKPVPGGKMGELYNLWQEGRYDPAKQDPFSNYIATTGDKPNAFNANVGLFAQYDTRDVTFNASKGIFIKAEAKWYPEWLGNTRRTFGRFTLTFDFYQKLWKGAVLACDLYADATTGTPSWHMYAKMGGMERMRGYYEGRYRDKKLVETQIELRQKIYRRHGIVGWIGGGQVWGTEKFRWGNTLCSFGCGYRFEFKNRMNIRLDYGWGNFGNQNLPWDRKRSSAFLFTA
;
A
#
# COMPACT_ATOMS: atom_id res chain seq x y z
N SER A 1 -55.96 33.15 2.50
CA SER A 1 -57.13 32.95 3.40
C SER A 1 -56.81 31.79 4.33
N ARG A 2 -56.51 32.11 5.54
CA ARG A 2 -57.32 31.88 6.77
C ARG A 2 -57.45 30.38 7.04
N SER A 3 -57.21 29.81 8.18
CA SER A 3 -57.19 30.26 9.59
C SER A 3 -57.01 28.99 10.44
N SER A 4 -56.21 28.96 11.38
CA SER A 4 -56.35 29.34 12.76
C SER A 4 -56.83 28.23 13.70
N CYS A 5 -56.20 28.23 14.87
CA CYS A 5 -56.63 27.79 16.18
C CYS A 5 -56.54 26.30 16.48
N GLY A 6 -56.08 25.86 17.61
CA GLY A 6 -55.63 26.52 18.84
C GLY A 6 -55.68 25.54 20.00
N ALA A 7 -54.82 25.73 20.93
CA ALA A 7 -54.98 25.54 22.39
C ALA A 7 -55.45 24.14 22.92
N ALA A 8 -55.00 23.56 23.93
CA ALA A 8 -54.20 23.81 25.12
C ALA A 8 -54.57 22.75 26.19
N ILE A 9 -53.70 22.58 27.21
CA ILE A 9 -53.98 22.15 28.58
C ILE A 9 -54.15 20.63 28.82
N SER A 10 -53.37 19.95 29.59
CA SER A 10 -52.73 19.98 30.88
C SER A 10 -52.91 18.63 31.58
N MET A 11 -51.97 18.38 32.44
CA MET A 11 -52.00 17.55 33.66
C MET A 11 -51.83 16.01 33.54
N GLY A 12 -50.71 15.58 34.01
CA GLY A 12 -50.57 14.93 35.32
C GLY A 12 -50.62 13.42 35.28
N GLY A 13 -49.57 12.78 35.74
CA GLY A 13 -49.67 11.38 36.15
C GLY A 13 -48.36 10.62 36.06
N ASN A 14 -47.64 10.56 37.16
CA ASN A 14 -46.58 9.60 37.44
C ASN A 14 -47.01 8.16 37.14
N CYS A 15 -46.21 7.40 36.48
CA CYS A 15 -46.10 5.97 36.77
C CYS A 15 -44.71 5.43 36.47
N LEU A 16 -44.17 4.78 37.45
CA LEU A 16 -42.94 4.06 37.57
C LEU A 16 -42.92 2.80 36.65
N ASN A 17 -41.70 2.43 36.29
CA ASN A 17 -41.29 1.11 35.81
C ASN A 17 -41.62 0.71 34.37
N CYS A 18 -40.62 0.80 33.52
CA CYS A 18 -40.30 -0.38 32.70
C CYS A 18 -38.80 -0.42 32.34
N ARG A 19 -38.20 -1.45 32.85
CA ARG A 19 -36.82 -1.88 32.55
C ARG A 19 -36.71 -2.41 31.11
N LYS A 20 -35.54 -2.21 30.53
CA LYS A 20 -34.84 -3.08 29.58
C LYS A 20 -35.46 -3.34 28.20
N GLY A 21 -34.73 -2.90 27.19
CA GLY A 21 -34.87 -3.36 25.83
C GLY A 21 -34.09 -2.53 24.84
N ARG A 22 -32.77 -2.49 24.91
CA ARG A 22 -31.98 -1.96 23.80
C ARG A 22 -31.98 -2.95 22.65
N ASN A 23 -32.86 -2.74 21.71
CA ASN A 23 -32.89 -3.49 20.47
C ASN A 23 -31.73 -3.05 19.57
N PHE A 24 -30.74 -3.89 19.52
CA PHE A 24 -29.74 -3.94 18.45
C PHE A 24 -30.36 -4.54 17.19
N TYR A 25 -31.10 -3.74 16.38
CA TYR A 25 -31.59 -4.19 15.07
C TYR A 25 -31.65 -3.03 14.08
N PRO A 26 -30.54 -2.83 13.28
CA PRO A 26 -30.73 -2.68 11.84
C PRO A 26 -29.78 -3.50 10.97
N PHE A 27 -28.70 -4.10 11.50
CA PHE A 27 -27.67 -4.74 10.69
C PHE A 27 -28.12 -6.08 10.07
N ARG A 28 -28.90 -6.89 10.82
CA ARG A 28 -29.46 -8.16 10.31
C ARG A 28 -30.51 -7.98 9.21
N TYR A 29 -31.22 -6.87 9.20
CA TYR A 29 -32.28 -6.61 8.23
C TYR A 29 -31.73 -6.30 6.84
N TYR A 30 -30.63 -5.55 6.75
CA TYR A 30 -30.00 -5.22 5.47
C TYR A 30 -29.24 -6.41 4.86
N PHE A 31 -28.55 -7.20 5.67
CA PHE A 31 -27.90 -8.42 5.18
C PHE A 31 -28.91 -9.49 4.72
N ARG A 32 -30.03 -9.59 5.41
CA ARG A 32 -31.11 -10.51 5.01
C ARG A 32 -31.77 -10.06 3.69
N ARG A 33 -31.96 -8.77 3.47
CA ARG A 33 -32.45 -8.22 2.19
C ARG A 33 -31.41 -8.34 1.06
N LEU A 34 -30.14 -8.11 1.33
CA LEU A 34 -29.07 -8.30 0.34
C LEU A 34 -28.91 -9.80 0.01
N GLY A 35 -28.95 -10.67 1.00
CA GLY A 35 -28.92 -12.12 0.81
C GLY A 35 -30.15 -12.64 0.04
N LEU A 36 -31.34 -12.13 0.35
CA LEU A 36 -32.58 -12.45 -0.38
C LEU A 36 -32.59 -11.88 -1.81
N PHE A 37 -32.00 -10.71 -2.04
CA PHE A 37 -31.84 -10.15 -3.37
C PHE A 37 -30.89 -10.98 -4.24
N ILE A 38 -29.77 -11.44 -3.67
CA ILE A 38 -28.80 -12.32 -4.33
C ILE A 38 -29.42 -13.70 -4.61
N LEU A 39 -30.14 -14.27 -3.64
CA LEU A 39 -30.81 -15.58 -3.79
C LEU A 39 -31.98 -15.53 -4.77
N ARG A 40 -32.77 -14.45 -4.76
CA ARG A 40 -33.90 -14.26 -5.68
C ARG A 40 -33.47 -14.08 -7.13
N ASN A 41 -32.26 -13.56 -7.35
CA ASN A 41 -31.70 -13.34 -8.68
C ASN A 41 -30.60 -14.38 -9.04
N ARG A 42 -30.53 -15.52 -8.35
CA ARG A 42 -29.49 -16.55 -8.55
C ARG A 42 -29.39 -17.04 -10.01
N LYS A 43 -30.52 -17.23 -10.69
CA LYS A 43 -30.54 -17.60 -12.12
C LYS A 43 -29.98 -16.50 -13.02
N TYR A 44 -30.23 -15.23 -12.68
CA TYR A 44 -29.70 -14.08 -13.41
C TYR A 44 -28.19 -13.93 -13.23
N TRP A 45 -27.70 -14.13 -12.00
CA TRP A 45 -26.26 -14.11 -11.71
C TRP A 45 -25.51 -15.30 -12.33
N LEU A 46 -26.09 -16.47 -12.34
CA LEU A 46 -25.50 -17.66 -12.98
C LEU A 46 -25.48 -17.53 -14.51
N SER A 47 -26.48 -16.92 -15.13
CA SER A 47 -26.46 -16.64 -16.58
C SER A 47 -25.46 -15.55 -16.96
N LEU A 48 -25.17 -14.59 -16.06
CA LEU A 48 -24.15 -13.56 -16.23
C LEU A 48 -22.71 -14.11 -16.08
N LEU A 49 -22.53 -15.15 -15.27
CA LEU A 49 -21.25 -15.84 -15.11
C LEU A 49 -20.94 -16.80 -16.27
N SER A 50 -21.95 -17.21 -17.02
CA SER A 50 -21.81 -18.13 -18.16
C SER A 50 -21.58 -17.43 -19.51
N THR A 51 -21.65 -16.09 -19.58
CA THR A 51 -21.37 -15.34 -20.81
C THR A 51 -19.91 -14.88 -20.87
N PRO A 52 -19.17 -15.14 -21.97
CA PRO A 52 -17.74 -14.81 -22.08
C PRO A 52 -17.43 -13.33 -22.32
N SER A 53 -18.34 -12.41 -21.98
CA SER A 53 -18.09 -10.99 -22.20
C SER A 53 -17.31 -10.36 -21.04
N SER A 54 -15.98 -10.33 -21.19
CA SER A 54 -15.02 -9.66 -20.31
C SER A 54 -15.35 -8.17 -20.02
N LYS A 55 -16.13 -7.53 -20.86
CA LYS A 55 -16.53 -6.11 -20.75
C LYS A 55 -17.53 -5.85 -19.61
N PHE A 56 -18.47 -6.78 -19.37
CA PHE A 56 -19.49 -6.61 -18.33
C PHE A 56 -18.89 -6.81 -16.93
N MET A 57 -18.05 -7.80 -16.76
CA MET A 57 -17.41 -8.11 -15.48
C MET A 57 -16.49 -6.98 -15.01
N LYS A 58 -15.76 -6.32 -15.93
CA LYS A 58 -14.91 -5.17 -15.65
C LYS A 58 -15.70 -3.94 -15.19
N LYS A 59 -16.83 -3.66 -15.83
CA LYS A 59 -17.74 -2.57 -15.41
C LYS A 59 -18.36 -2.86 -14.05
N THR A 60 -18.78 -4.10 -13.80
CA THR A 60 -19.43 -4.50 -12.56
C THR A 60 -18.46 -4.50 -11.38
N CYS A 61 -17.21 -4.96 -11.56
CA CYS A 61 -16.16 -4.86 -10.53
C CYS A 61 -15.89 -3.41 -10.13
N PHE A 62 -15.74 -2.52 -11.10
CA PHE A 62 -15.46 -1.11 -10.81
C PHE A 62 -16.67 -0.40 -10.17
N LEU A 63 -17.88 -0.68 -10.64
CA LEU A 63 -19.11 -0.11 -10.09
C LEU A 63 -19.39 -0.61 -8.66
N LEU A 64 -19.24 -1.89 -8.40
CA LEU A 64 -19.37 -2.46 -7.06
C LEU A 64 -18.32 -1.89 -6.10
N LEU A 65 -17.10 -1.70 -6.58
CA LEU A 65 -16.02 -1.14 -5.81
C LEU A 65 -16.27 0.33 -5.45
N THR A 66 -16.73 1.15 -6.41
CA THR A 66 -17.09 2.55 -6.16
C THR A 66 -18.30 2.71 -5.26
N VAL A 67 -19.34 1.90 -5.41
CA VAL A 67 -20.53 1.91 -4.54
C VAL A 67 -20.16 1.50 -3.10
N LEU A 68 -19.31 0.50 -2.91
CA LEU A 68 -18.82 0.09 -1.59
C LEU A 68 -17.97 1.19 -0.94
N LEU A 69 -17.10 1.85 -1.69
CA LEU A 69 -16.28 2.95 -1.18
C LEU A 69 -17.13 4.16 -0.78
N THR A 70 -18.11 4.55 -1.59
CA THR A 70 -18.99 5.69 -1.29
C THR A 70 -19.89 5.42 -0.09
N THR A 71 -20.45 4.20 0.04
CA THR A 71 -21.27 3.82 1.21
C THR A 71 -20.44 3.71 2.48
N ALA A 72 -19.18 3.28 2.40
CA ALA A 72 -18.26 3.24 3.53
C ALA A 72 -17.88 4.65 4.01
N ALA A 73 -17.60 5.57 3.07
CA ALA A 73 -17.26 6.97 3.37
C ALA A 73 -18.45 7.73 4.01
N LEU A 74 -19.67 7.52 3.52
CA LEU A 74 -20.87 8.13 4.08
C LEU A 74 -21.16 7.66 5.52
N ARG A 75 -20.89 6.38 5.84
CA ARG A 75 -21.05 5.86 7.21
C ARG A 75 -19.98 6.35 8.15
N ALA A 76 -18.73 6.50 7.70
CA ALA A 76 -17.66 7.06 8.53
C ALA A 76 -17.95 8.50 8.93
N SER A 77 -18.58 9.30 8.05
CA SER A 77 -19.03 10.67 8.36
C SER A 77 -20.18 10.72 9.36
N ALA A 78 -21.05 9.72 9.39
CA ALA A 78 -22.16 9.63 10.33
C ALA A 78 -21.71 9.22 11.74
N GLN A 79 -20.72 8.32 11.86
CA GLN A 79 -20.19 7.89 13.17
C GLN A 79 -19.37 8.97 13.89
N ASN A 80 -18.78 9.92 13.16
CA ASN A 80 -17.98 11.00 13.76
C ASN A 80 -18.85 12.07 14.48
N LYS A 81 -20.17 12.04 14.32
CA LYS A 81 -21.10 12.91 15.05
C LYS A 81 -21.46 12.40 16.45
N ASP A 82 -21.33 11.11 16.71
CA ASP A 82 -21.72 10.50 17.99
C ASP A 82 -20.58 10.39 19.02
N THR A 83 -19.32 10.60 18.63
CA THR A 83 -18.17 10.46 19.55
C THR A 83 -17.77 11.74 20.26
N SER A 84 -18.51 12.85 20.12
CA SER A 84 -18.22 14.11 20.81
C SER A 84 -18.81 14.19 22.24
N LYS A 85 -19.34 13.11 22.80
CA LYS A 85 -19.91 13.05 24.16
C LYS A 85 -19.46 11.81 24.93
N GLU A 86 -18.19 11.52 24.99
CA GLU A 86 -17.65 10.63 26.02
C GLU A 86 -16.70 11.41 26.91
N ASN A 87 -17.22 11.74 28.10
CA ASN A 87 -16.48 12.29 29.23
C ASN A 87 -15.39 11.30 29.66
N PHE A 88 -14.17 11.75 29.70
CA PHE A 88 -13.08 11.09 30.42
C PHE A 88 -13.39 11.10 31.93
N PRO A 89 -13.32 9.97 32.64
CA PRO A 89 -13.32 9.99 34.10
C PRO A 89 -11.96 10.56 34.57
N SER A 90 -12.05 11.59 35.39
CA SER A 90 -10.96 12.18 36.14
C SER A 90 -10.31 11.15 37.07
N THR A 91 -9.01 10.95 36.89
CA THR A 91 -8.16 10.15 37.77
C THR A 91 -7.82 10.97 39.06
N GLU A 92 -8.78 11.08 39.94
CA GLU A 92 -8.53 11.46 41.32
C GLU A 92 -9.33 10.52 42.21
N THR A 93 -8.78 9.42 42.60
CA THR A 93 -9.07 8.62 43.79
C THR A 93 -8.31 7.31 43.74
N THR A 94 -7.06 7.29 44.13
CA THR A 94 -6.39 6.10 44.69
C THR A 94 -4.98 6.47 45.19
N LEU A 95 -4.91 7.40 46.17
CA LEU A 95 -3.67 7.68 46.90
C LEU A 95 -3.90 7.77 48.43
N SER A 96 -4.88 7.06 48.99
CA SER A 96 -5.15 7.09 50.43
C SER A 96 -5.26 5.70 51.09
N GLN A 97 -4.71 4.65 50.52
CA GLN A 97 -4.69 3.33 51.19
C GLN A 97 -3.35 2.61 51.06
N ILE A 98 -2.24 3.28 51.39
CA ILE A 98 -0.98 2.63 51.76
C ILE A 98 -0.43 3.36 52.98
N GLY A 99 -0.83 2.90 54.11
CA GLY A 99 -0.32 3.41 55.39
C GLY A 99 -1.04 2.79 56.55
N GLN A 100 -0.78 1.59 56.87
CA GLN A 100 -0.84 0.95 58.19
C GLN A 100 -0.58 -0.57 58.05
N ALA A 101 0.69 -0.96 58.11
CA ALA A 101 1.06 -2.31 58.42
C ALA A 101 1.66 -2.28 59.84
N GLU A 102 0.90 -2.82 60.78
CA GLU A 102 1.31 -3.01 62.16
C GLU A 102 2.51 -3.92 62.31
N ALA A 103 3.45 -3.53 63.17
CA ALA A 103 4.60 -4.28 63.55
C ALA A 103 4.22 -5.49 64.44
N HIS A 104 4.43 -6.69 63.96
CA HIS A 104 4.41 -7.89 64.81
C HIS A 104 5.83 -8.20 65.33
N PRO A 105 6.00 -8.31 66.66
CA PRO A 105 7.28 -8.66 67.28
C PRO A 105 7.40 -10.18 67.38
N ASN A 106 8.05 -10.85 66.44
CA ASN A 106 8.65 -12.20 66.62
C ASN A 106 9.70 -12.48 65.52
N ALA A 107 10.85 -11.86 65.67
CA ALA A 107 12.02 -12.20 64.88
C ALA A 107 12.66 -13.49 65.47
N ARG A 108 12.31 -14.65 64.94
CA ARG A 108 13.13 -15.85 65.10
C ARG A 108 14.38 -15.73 64.21
N HIS A 109 15.55 -15.75 64.85
CA HIS A 109 16.83 -15.90 64.17
C HIS A 109 16.80 -17.09 63.20
N VAL A 110 16.70 -16.84 61.92
CA VAL A 110 17.00 -17.83 60.87
C VAL A 110 18.49 -17.74 60.62
N ARG A 111 19.23 -18.80 61.01
CA ARG A 111 20.62 -19.01 60.61
C ARG A 111 20.71 -18.89 59.09
N MET A 112 21.58 -18.03 58.60
CA MET A 112 22.02 -18.05 57.22
C MET A 112 22.65 -19.44 56.93
N ALA A 113 21.96 -20.24 56.18
CA ALA A 113 22.55 -21.43 55.57
C ALA A 113 23.47 -20.95 54.43
N ASP A 114 24.72 -21.40 54.46
CA ASP A 114 25.69 -21.22 53.40
C ASP A 114 25.10 -21.63 52.05
N THR A 115 24.76 -20.67 51.22
CA THR A 115 24.39 -20.88 49.82
C THR A 115 25.61 -20.82 48.91
N SER A 116 26.58 -21.66 49.17
CA SER A 116 27.55 -22.10 48.15
C SER A 116 27.01 -23.28 47.33
N ALA A 117 25.71 -23.25 47.01
CA ALA A 117 25.17 -24.15 46.00
C ALA A 117 25.66 -23.67 44.63
N LEU A 118 26.60 -24.40 44.04
CA LEU A 118 27.05 -24.29 42.66
C LEU A 118 25.89 -23.95 41.74
N ALA A 119 25.84 -22.71 41.27
CA ALA A 119 24.95 -22.32 40.21
C ALA A 119 25.28 -23.16 38.98
N ALA A 120 24.42 -24.13 38.67
CA ALA A 120 24.54 -24.91 37.45
C ALA A 120 24.70 -23.95 36.26
N PRO A 121 25.63 -24.21 35.33
CA PRO A 121 25.87 -23.31 34.21
C PRO A 121 24.55 -23.12 33.44
N VAL A 122 24.00 -21.91 33.49
CA VAL A 122 22.80 -21.55 32.74
C VAL A 122 23.12 -21.76 31.26
N LYS A 123 22.61 -22.85 30.67
CA LYS A 123 22.77 -23.15 29.25
C LYS A 123 22.31 -21.91 28.47
N ARG A 124 23.24 -21.27 27.77
CA ARG A 124 22.92 -20.10 26.91
C ARG A 124 21.82 -20.50 25.97
N PRO A 125 20.72 -19.73 25.90
CA PRO A 125 19.61 -20.07 25.02
C PRO A 125 20.10 -20.16 23.57
N GLY A 126 19.63 -21.17 22.82
CA GLY A 126 19.98 -21.37 21.43
C GLY A 126 19.66 -20.13 20.56
N LEU A 127 20.31 -20.01 19.42
CA LEU A 127 20.18 -18.84 18.52
C LEU A 127 18.69 -18.48 18.23
N ILE A 128 17.88 -19.49 17.94
CA ILE A 128 16.44 -19.31 17.65
C ILE A 128 15.71 -18.69 18.85
N ARG A 129 15.98 -19.17 20.06
CA ARG A 129 15.37 -18.63 21.28
C ARG A 129 15.80 -17.18 21.54
N ARG A 130 17.07 -16.84 21.27
CA ARG A 130 17.57 -15.46 21.36
C ARG A 130 16.85 -14.54 20.37
N ILE A 131 16.64 -15.01 19.14
CA ILE A 131 15.90 -14.26 18.11
C ILE A 131 14.44 -14.04 18.56
N ILE A 132 13.76 -15.09 19.03
CA ILE A 132 12.39 -15.00 19.54
C ILE A 132 12.31 -14.04 20.72
N ASP A 133 13.24 -14.13 21.68
CA ASP A 133 13.29 -13.26 22.85
C ASP A 133 13.59 -11.80 22.48
N TYR A 134 14.46 -11.56 21.49
CA TYR A 134 14.71 -10.23 20.95
C TYR A 134 13.43 -9.61 20.37
N TYR A 135 12.71 -10.35 19.53
CA TYR A 135 11.46 -9.84 18.94
C TYR A 135 10.31 -9.75 19.96
N SER A 136 10.25 -10.60 20.96
CA SER A 136 9.23 -10.52 22.01
C SER A 136 9.40 -9.28 22.90
N ARG A 137 10.64 -8.87 23.18
CA ARG A 137 10.97 -7.68 23.97
C ARG A 137 10.91 -6.38 23.16
N SER A 138 10.89 -6.47 21.84
CA SER A 138 10.91 -5.31 20.95
C SER A 138 9.59 -4.49 20.93
N ASN A 139 8.56 -4.92 21.68
CA ASN A 139 7.28 -4.21 21.78
C ASN A 139 7.24 -3.16 22.91
N VAL A 140 8.29 -3.07 23.72
CA VAL A 140 8.37 -2.08 24.81
C VAL A 140 8.89 -0.76 24.24
N ASP A 141 8.21 0.35 24.49
CA ASP A 141 8.69 1.70 24.14
C ASP A 141 9.85 2.07 25.10
N ARG A 142 11.05 2.17 24.55
CA ARG A 142 12.26 2.56 25.26
C ARG A 142 12.78 3.93 24.85
N THR A 143 11.96 4.73 24.16
CA THR A 143 12.38 6.04 23.65
C THR A 143 12.63 7.06 24.76
N PHE A 144 12.11 6.82 25.95
CA PHE A 144 12.40 7.64 27.13
C PHE A 144 13.77 7.30 27.77
N GLU A 145 14.21 6.04 27.67
CA GLU A 145 15.45 5.55 28.26
C GLU A 145 16.65 5.70 27.31
N LYS A 146 16.44 5.41 26.02
CA LYS A 146 17.48 5.39 25.00
C LYS A 146 17.44 6.62 24.11
N LYS A 147 18.61 7.04 23.58
CA LYS A 147 18.67 8.11 22.57
C LYS A 147 17.91 7.70 21.31
N ILE A 148 18.13 6.48 20.83
CA ILE A 148 17.41 5.86 19.71
C ILE A 148 17.19 4.41 20.10
N ASP A 149 15.94 3.95 20.01
CA ASP A 149 15.59 2.54 20.19
C ASP A 149 15.61 1.84 18.83
N TRP A 150 16.74 1.19 18.54
CA TRP A 150 16.96 0.50 17.28
C TRP A 150 16.32 -0.87 17.24
N SER A 151 15.74 -1.21 16.10
CA SER A 151 15.21 -2.54 15.77
C SER A 151 15.73 -2.97 14.40
N ILE A 152 16.22 -4.18 14.29
CA ILE A 152 16.72 -4.77 13.04
C ILE A 152 15.80 -5.93 12.67
N ALA A 153 15.33 -5.96 11.43
CA ALA A 153 14.55 -7.04 10.87
C ALA A 153 15.18 -7.49 9.54
N PRO A 154 16.05 -8.51 9.55
CA PRO A 154 16.47 -9.16 8.33
C PRO A 154 15.34 -10.06 7.83
N GLY A 155 15.23 -10.25 6.51
CA GLY A 155 14.25 -11.16 5.95
C GLY A 155 14.57 -11.56 4.52
N PRO A 156 14.33 -12.81 4.15
CA PRO A 156 14.29 -13.20 2.77
C PRO A 156 13.09 -12.52 2.10
N ASN A 157 13.18 -12.29 0.80
CA ASN A 157 12.08 -11.82 -0.01
C ASN A 157 12.10 -12.52 -1.36
N TYR A 158 10.96 -12.52 -2.00
CA TYR A 158 10.80 -13.04 -3.35
C TYR A 158 9.73 -12.26 -4.08
N SER A 159 10.00 -11.95 -5.34
CA SER A 159 8.99 -11.45 -6.27
C SER A 159 9.26 -12.07 -7.64
N SER A 160 8.21 -12.36 -8.37
CA SER A 160 8.33 -12.84 -9.75
C SER A 160 9.06 -11.85 -10.67
N ASP A 161 9.11 -10.57 -10.29
CA ASP A 161 9.73 -9.51 -11.09
C ASP A 161 11.23 -9.37 -10.85
N VAL A 162 11.71 -9.68 -9.63
CA VAL A 162 13.09 -9.43 -9.21
C VAL A 162 13.79 -10.66 -8.63
N GLY A 163 13.11 -11.81 -8.59
CA GLY A 163 13.66 -13.07 -8.11
C GLY A 163 13.75 -13.17 -6.59
N PHE A 164 14.57 -14.10 -6.11
CA PHE A 164 14.82 -14.29 -4.69
C PHE A 164 15.83 -13.25 -4.18
N GLY A 165 15.58 -12.71 -2.98
CA GLY A 165 16.43 -11.69 -2.39
C GLY A 165 16.58 -11.82 -0.90
N ILE A 166 17.53 -11.06 -0.38
CA ILE A 166 17.75 -10.84 1.05
C ILE A 166 17.58 -9.35 1.30
N GLY A 167 16.67 -9.03 2.21
CA GLY A 167 16.42 -7.67 2.65
C GLY A 167 16.74 -7.48 4.13
N PHE A 168 16.91 -6.23 4.52
CA PHE A 168 16.97 -5.83 5.91
C PHE A 168 16.23 -4.51 6.14
N LEU A 169 15.64 -4.38 7.30
CA LEU A 169 15.07 -3.14 7.80
C LEU A 169 15.76 -2.79 9.12
N LEU A 170 16.40 -1.63 9.17
CA LEU A 170 16.88 -1.01 10.38
C LEU A 170 15.94 0.16 10.70
N ALA A 171 15.22 0.09 11.82
CA ALA A 171 14.29 1.11 12.25
C ALA A 171 14.68 1.64 13.64
N GLY A 172 14.71 2.95 13.80
CA GLY A 172 14.98 3.64 15.06
C GLY A 172 13.80 4.52 15.45
N LEU A 173 13.42 4.45 16.72
CA LEU A 173 12.47 5.36 17.34
C LEU A 173 13.20 6.25 18.33
N TYR A 174 12.90 7.53 18.34
CA TYR A 174 13.52 8.50 19.23
C TYR A 174 12.58 9.65 19.59
N ARG A 175 12.83 10.31 20.70
CA ARG A 175 12.14 11.53 21.09
C ARG A 175 13.06 12.72 20.97
N LEU A 176 12.59 13.78 20.34
CA LEU A 176 13.32 15.05 20.25
C LEU A 176 13.37 15.73 21.63
N ASP A 177 12.27 15.67 22.35
CA ASP A 177 12.17 16.05 23.76
C ASP A 177 11.70 14.85 24.57
N ARG A 178 12.52 14.38 25.53
CA ARG A 178 12.20 13.23 26.37
C ARG A 178 11.28 13.58 27.53
N THR A 179 11.10 14.84 27.84
CA THR A 179 10.16 15.30 28.85
C THR A 179 8.74 15.36 28.33
N ASP A 180 8.57 15.43 27.00
CA ASP A 180 7.27 15.46 26.34
C ASP A 180 6.72 14.04 26.14
N SER A 181 5.74 13.67 26.97
CA SER A 181 5.01 12.41 26.87
C SER A 181 3.85 12.43 25.87
N VAL A 182 3.44 13.58 25.38
CA VAL A 182 2.28 13.78 24.48
C VAL A 182 2.68 13.62 23.03
N THR A 183 3.86 14.10 22.64
CA THR A 183 4.37 13.98 21.27
C THR A 183 4.74 12.53 20.96
N ALA A 184 4.25 12.01 19.85
CA ALA A 184 4.61 10.68 19.36
C ALA A 184 6.13 10.60 19.07
N PRO A 185 6.77 9.43 19.25
CA PRO A 185 8.17 9.27 18.90
C PRO A 185 8.41 9.56 17.42
N SER A 186 9.48 10.27 17.14
CA SER A 186 10.06 10.43 15.81
C SER A 186 10.69 9.11 15.36
N ASN A 187 10.82 8.91 14.06
CA ASN A 187 11.36 7.67 13.51
C ASN A 187 12.41 7.92 12.43
N ILE A 188 13.29 6.95 12.28
CA ILE A 188 14.22 6.84 11.15
C ILE A 188 14.28 5.38 10.73
N SER A 189 14.32 5.13 9.44
CA SER A 189 14.45 3.77 8.91
C SER A 189 15.40 3.71 7.73
N ILE A 190 16.12 2.60 7.63
CA ILE A 190 16.95 2.24 6.48
C ILE A 190 16.49 0.85 6.02
N TYR A 191 16.14 0.75 4.77
CA TYR A 191 15.74 -0.50 4.13
C TYR A 191 16.70 -0.84 3.00
N GLY A 192 17.19 -2.06 2.97
CA GLY A 192 18.02 -2.58 1.89
C GLY A 192 17.44 -3.89 1.35
N ASN A 193 17.55 -4.10 0.05
CA ASN A 193 17.15 -5.32 -0.63
C ASN A 193 18.08 -5.62 -1.80
N PHE A 194 18.57 -6.87 -1.87
CA PHE A 194 19.44 -7.36 -2.92
C PHE A 194 18.91 -8.69 -3.43
N THR A 195 18.79 -8.87 -4.75
CA THR A 195 18.19 -10.08 -5.30
C THR A 195 19.07 -10.78 -6.33
N THR A 196 18.73 -12.04 -6.63
CA THR A 196 19.40 -12.89 -7.62
C THR A 196 19.36 -12.31 -9.04
N GLU A 197 18.29 -11.56 -9.38
CA GLU A 197 18.15 -10.87 -10.68
C GLU A 197 18.89 -9.52 -10.71
N LYS A 198 19.85 -9.30 -9.79
CA LYS A 198 20.66 -8.06 -9.68
C LYS A 198 19.83 -6.82 -9.35
N PHE A 199 18.63 -6.97 -8.81
CA PHE A 199 17.89 -5.84 -8.27
C PHE A 199 18.54 -5.38 -6.95
N VAL A 200 18.74 -4.07 -6.84
CA VAL A 200 19.23 -3.41 -5.63
C VAL A 200 18.30 -2.27 -5.27
N LEU A 201 17.83 -2.27 -4.03
CA LEU A 201 17.07 -1.17 -3.45
C LEU A 201 17.69 -0.77 -2.12
N LEU A 202 18.06 0.49 -2.00
CA LEU A 202 18.42 1.13 -0.73
C LEU A 202 17.47 2.29 -0.53
N ARG A 203 16.80 2.34 0.62
CA ARG A 203 15.88 3.43 0.99
C ARG A 203 16.17 3.87 2.41
N PHE A 204 16.17 5.15 2.65
CA PHE A 204 16.09 5.70 3.99
C PHE A 204 14.87 6.63 4.10
N SER A 205 14.30 6.70 5.28
CA SER A 205 13.19 7.62 5.54
C SER A 205 13.14 7.97 7.03
N GLY A 206 12.54 9.10 7.35
CA GLY A 206 12.31 9.49 8.73
C GLY A 206 11.25 10.57 8.83
N ASP A 207 10.64 10.61 10.02
CA ASP A 207 9.68 11.61 10.43
C ASP A 207 10.10 12.22 11.76
N ASN A 208 10.35 13.52 11.79
CA ASN A 208 10.52 14.28 13.01
C ASN A 208 9.19 14.92 13.38
N ILE A 209 8.71 14.63 14.58
CA ILE A 209 7.41 15.07 15.07
C ILE A 209 7.64 16.08 16.17
N TYR A 210 6.97 17.25 16.07
CA TYR A 210 7.14 18.37 16.96
C TYR A 210 5.79 18.85 17.50
N ASN A 211 5.86 19.70 18.53
CA ASN A 211 4.76 20.51 19.04
C ASN A 211 3.46 19.71 19.22
N HIS A 212 3.50 18.69 20.10
CA HIS A 212 2.35 17.84 20.44
C HIS A 212 1.65 17.25 19.20
N ASN A 213 2.45 16.71 18.26
CA ASN A 213 2.03 16.12 16.98
C ASN A 213 1.47 17.14 15.96
N LYS A 214 1.56 18.45 16.21
CA LYS A 214 1.03 19.47 15.30
C LYS A 214 1.93 19.70 14.07
N GLN A 215 3.22 19.45 14.20
CA GLN A 215 4.21 19.70 13.15
C GLN A 215 4.98 18.43 12.83
N ARG A 216 5.26 18.22 11.55
CA ARG A 216 6.04 17.06 11.08
C ARG A 216 6.97 17.47 9.96
N LEU A 217 8.24 17.09 10.08
CA LEU A 217 9.24 17.14 9.01
C LEU A 217 9.52 15.70 8.58
N SER A 218 9.14 15.36 7.35
CA SER A 218 9.38 14.03 6.76
C SER A 218 10.45 14.14 5.69
N TYR A 219 11.36 13.17 5.67
CA TYR A 219 12.39 13.06 4.65
C TYR A 219 12.53 11.62 4.18
N SER A 220 12.88 11.44 2.92
CA SER A 220 13.14 10.11 2.36
C SER A 220 14.10 10.19 1.18
N GLY A 221 14.91 9.16 1.04
CA GLY A 221 15.74 8.96 -0.14
C GLY A 221 15.73 7.50 -0.56
N ALA A 222 15.91 7.26 -1.84
CA ALA A 222 15.97 5.93 -2.40
C ALA A 222 17.02 5.87 -3.51
N PHE A 223 17.73 4.76 -3.57
CA PHE A 223 18.55 4.34 -4.70
C PHE A 223 18.03 2.98 -5.17
N VAL A 224 17.79 2.87 -6.47
CA VAL A 224 17.26 1.65 -7.09
C VAL A 224 18.09 1.32 -8.33
N TYR A 225 18.60 0.11 -8.39
CA TYR A 225 19.13 -0.49 -9.60
C TYR A 225 18.19 -1.62 -10.00
N PHE A 226 17.50 -1.46 -11.12
CA PHE A 226 16.41 -2.35 -11.52
C PHE A 226 16.60 -2.84 -12.97
N PRO A 227 17.01 -4.10 -13.16
CA PRO A 227 16.86 -4.79 -14.44
C PRO A 227 15.39 -5.09 -14.68
N GLY A 228 14.77 -4.40 -15.60
CA GLY A 228 13.33 -4.44 -15.83
C GLY A 228 12.98 -4.37 -17.31
N ALA A 229 11.71 -4.09 -17.58
CA ALA A 229 11.19 -4.04 -18.94
C ALA A 229 10.34 -2.78 -19.16
N PHE A 230 10.42 -2.21 -20.35
CA PHE A 230 9.61 -1.10 -20.79
C PHE A 230 8.67 -1.56 -21.91
N TYR A 231 7.36 -1.43 -21.68
CA TYR A 231 6.32 -1.87 -22.60
C TYR A 231 5.79 -0.74 -23.50
N GLY A 232 6.31 0.48 -23.35
CA GLY A 232 5.75 1.66 -23.97
C GLY A 232 4.84 2.46 -23.04
N VAL A 233 4.14 3.45 -23.57
CA VAL A 233 3.20 4.34 -22.87
C VAL A 233 1.81 4.12 -23.43
N GLY A 234 0.79 4.03 -22.55
CA GLY A 234 -0.59 3.79 -22.91
C GLY A 234 -1.07 2.37 -22.58
N TYR A 235 -2.39 2.21 -22.57
CA TYR A 235 -3.03 0.92 -22.30
C TYR A 235 -2.72 -0.13 -23.39
N ASN A 236 -2.76 0.27 -24.67
CA ASN A 236 -2.56 -0.65 -25.78
C ASN A 236 -1.13 -1.21 -25.79
N ALA A 237 -0.13 -0.38 -25.51
CA ALA A 237 1.26 -0.82 -25.40
C ALA A 237 1.43 -1.90 -24.31
N GLY A 238 0.84 -1.69 -23.14
CA GLY A 238 0.83 -2.70 -22.07
C GLY A 238 0.03 -3.95 -22.43
N LYS A 239 -1.06 -3.82 -23.19
CA LYS A 239 -1.90 -4.94 -23.67
C LYS A 239 -1.19 -5.80 -24.70
N GLU A 240 -0.51 -5.20 -25.65
CA GLU A 240 0.28 -5.91 -26.65
C GLU A 240 1.38 -6.76 -26.00
N GLY A 241 1.88 -6.31 -24.83
CA GLY A 241 2.82 -7.07 -24.02
C GLY A 241 4.23 -7.15 -24.62
N TYR A 242 4.50 -6.41 -25.67
CA TYR A 242 5.83 -6.30 -26.25
C TYR A 242 6.70 -5.39 -25.38
N ALA A 243 7.87 -5.85 -24.98
CA ALA A 243 8.73 -5.12 -24.04
C ALA A 243 10.19 -5.13 -24.48
N GLN A 244 10.85 -4.01 -24.24
CA GLN A 244 12.29 -3.87 -24.33
C GLN A 244 12.92 -3.95 -22.96
N ASP A 245 13.96 -4.78 -22.80
CA ASP A 245 14.67 -4.91 -21.54
C ASP A 245 15.52 -3.65 -21.27
N LEU A 246 15.36 -3.11 -20.07
CA LEU A 246 16.10 -1.95 -19.58
C LEU A 246 16.81 -2.29 -18.29
N THR A 247 18.00 -1.73 -18.10
CA THR A 247 18.60 -1.59 -16.78
C THR A 247 18.42 -0.15 -16.33
N THR A 248 17.60 0.05 -15.31
CA THR A 248 17.28 1.38 -14.80
C THR A 248 18.04 1.65 -13.52
N THR A 249 18.73 2.79 -13.44
CA THR A 249 19.32 3.31 -12.20
C THR A 249 18.54 4.54 -11.79
N MET A 250 17.95 4.52 -10.61
CA MET A 250 17.11 5.60 -10.10
C MET A 250 17.63 6.11 -8.77
N GLY A 251 17.61 7.42 -8.58
CA GLY A 251 17.88 8.08 -7.31
C GLY A 251 16.75 9.07 -7.03
N ALA A 252 16.29 9.13 -5.79
CA ALA A 252 15.28 10.09 -5.38
C ALA A 252 15.58 10.60 -3.97
N PHE A 253 15.35 11.89 -3.75
CA PHE A 253 15.33 12.49 -2.42
C PHE A 253 14.10 13.38 -2.30
N ARG A 254 13.40 13.28 -1.19
CA ARG A 254 12.18 14.05 -0.90
C ARG A 254 12.23 14.58 0.53
N ILE A 255 11.78 15.80 0.69
CA ILE A 255 11.60 16.44 1.98
C ILE A 255 10.22 17.10 2.01
N SER A 256 9.54 17.06 3.14
CA SER A 256 8.25 17.70 3.31
C SER A 256 8.06 18.17 4.75
N TYR A 257 7.43 19.32 4.89
CA TYR A 257 7.05 19.86 6.19
C TYR A 257 5.55 20.13 6.19
N CYS A 258 4.87 19.75 7.26
CA CYS A 258 3.46 20.03 7.43
C CYS A 258 3.15 20.51 8.85
N THR A 259 2.06 21.27 8.95
CA THR A 259 1.51 21.73 10.20
C THR A 259 0.01 21.44 10.26
N SER A 260 -0.47 21.12 11.46
CA SER A 260 -1.91 20.93 11.70
C SER A 260 -2.60 22.29 11.69
N LEU A 261 -3.65 22.41 10.88
CA LEU A 261 -4.53 23.56 10.88
C LEU A 261 -5.64 23.39 11.94
N VAL A 262 -6.35 22.27 11.88
CA VAL A 262 -7.43 21.94 12.81
C VAL A 262 -7.40 20.44 13.08
N GLY A 263 -7.18 20.07 14.34
CA GLY A 263 -7.22 18.67 14.78
C GLY A 263 -6.25 17.77 14.00
N ARG A 264 -6.78 16.91 13.17
CA ARG A 264 -6.01 15.92 12.36
C ARG A 264 -5.90 16.31 10.90
N PHE A 265 -6.23 17.54 10.55
CA PHE A 265 -6.06 18.08 9.22
C PHE A 265 -4.76 18.88 9.13
N TYR A 266 -3.89 18.47 8.22
CA TYR A 266 -2.56 19.06 8.01
C TYR A 266 -2.46 19.65 6.62
N ILE A 267 -1.73 20.74 6.51
CA ILE A 267 -1.26 21.31 5.24
C ILE A 267 0.26 21.34 5.24
N GLY A 268 0.86 21.23 4.09
CA GLY A 268 2.32 21.20 4.02
C GLY A 268 2.88 21.53 2.66
N VAL A 269 4.18 21.71 2.67
CA VAL A 269 5.01 21.93 1.48
C VAL A 269 5.94 20.74 1.28
N SER A 270 6.26 20.43 0.04
CA SER A 270 7.20 19.37 -0.30
C SER A 270 8.19 19.83 -1.35
N GLY A 271 9.37 19.22 -1.36
CA GLY A 271 10.38 19.39 -2.39
C GLY A 271 11.09 18.08 -2.63
N GLY A 272 11.67 17.92 -3.79
CA GLY A 272 12.39 16.70 -4.10
C GLY A 272 13.17 16.77 -5.40
N ILE A 273 14.04 15.79 -5.54
CA ILE A 273 14.82 15.54 -6.75
C ILE A 273 14.64 14.08 -7.14
N ASP A 274 14.52 13.83 -8.43
CA ASP A 274 14.38 12.52 -9.02
C ASP A 274 15.38 12.40 -10.19
N TYR A 275 16.25 11.39 -10.14
CA TYR A 275 17.15 10.98 -11.22
C TYR A 275 16.75 9.61 -11.73
N SER A 276 16.76 9.40 -13.04
CA SER A 276 16.61 8.08 -13.65
C SER A 276 17.47 7.97 -14.90
N GLY A 277 18.33 6.96 -14.91
CA GLY A 277 19.14 6.59 -16.07
C GLY A 277 18.72 5.23 -16.59
N ALA A 278 18.49 5.10 -17.89
CA ALA A 278 18.19 3.85 -18.56
C ALA A 278 19.35 3.42 -19.45
N LYS A 279 19.83 2.18 -19.22
CA LYS A 279 20.70 1.48 -20.16
C LYS A 279 19.88 0.40 -20.88
N TYR A 280 19.90 0.41 -22.17
CA TYR A 280 19.18 -0.56 -23.01
C TYR A 280 20.09 -1.12 -24.07
N LYS A 281 19.82 -2.35 -24.47
CA LYS A 281 20.57 -3.05 -25.51
C LYS A 281 19.59 -3.45 -26.62
N ASN A 282 19.90 -3.10 -27.85
CA ASN A 282 19.16 -3.56 -29.02
C ASN A 282 19.35 -5.08 -29.25
N SER A 283 20.41 -5.67 -28.69
CA SER A 283 20.75 -7.09 -28.81
C SER A 283 19.78 -8.05 -28.11
N GLY A 284 19.00 -7.58 -27.11
CA GLY A 284 18.02 -8.44 -26.40
C GLY A 284 16.91 -8.94 -27.32
N MET A 285 16.57 -8.17 -28.35
CA MET A 285 15.56 -8.54 -29.32
C MET A 285 16.08 -9.58 -30.32
N ALA A 286 17.33 -9.49 -30.75
CA ALA A 286 17.95 -10.52 -31.61
C ALA A 286 17.89 -11.92 -30.96
N GLY A 287 18.17 -12.01 -29.65
CA GLY A 287 18.03 -13.27 -28.92
C GLY A 287 16.59 -13.81 -28.90
N ARG A 288 15.60 -12.93 -28.80
CA ARG A 288 14.18 -13.33 -28.88
C ARG A 288 13.78 -13.80 -30.27
N MET A 289 14.22 -13.10 -31.31
CA MET A 289 13.95 -13.49 -32.69
C MET A 289 14.61 -14.83 -33.03
N ASN A 290 15.85 -15.05 -32.60
CA ASN A 290 16.52 -16.36 -32.73
C ASN A 290 15.77 -17.47 -31.98
N GLY A 291 15.22 -17.17 -30.78
CA GLY A 291 14.40 -18.14 -30.05
C GLY A 291 13.08 -18.49 -30.76
N ILE A 292 12.41 -17.50 -31.35
CA ILE A 292 11.20 -17.72 -32.16
C ILE A 292 11.57 -18.53 -33.40
N GLN A 293 12.69 -18.25 -34.06
CA GLN A 293 13.17 -18.99 -35.20
C GLN A 293 13.39 -20.47 -34.86
N ALA A 294 14.07 -20.77 -33.75
CA ALA A 294 14.27 -22.14 -33.30
C ALA A 294 12.94 -22.84 -32.98
N ASP A 295 11.95 -22.13 -32.42
CA ASP A 295 10.61 -22.64 -32.19
C ASP A 295 9.90 -22.97 -33.53
N VAL A 296 9.98 -22.10 -34.53
CA VAL A 296 9.40 -22.30 -35.87
C VAL A 296 10.07 -23.46 -36.59
N GLU A 297 11.39 -23.53 -36.52
CA GLU A 297 12.18 -24.65 -37.09
C GLU A 297 11.83 -26.00 -36.42
N SER A 298 11.40 -25.98 -35.14
CA SER A 298 10.91 -27.17 -34.46
C SER A 298 9.44 -27.51 -34.77
N GLY A 299 8.80 -26.80 -35.71
CA GLY A 299 7.41 -27.03 -36.14
C GLY A 299 6.35 -26.28 -35.36
N LYS A 300 6.74 -25.34 -34.49
CA LYS A 300 5.77 -24.45 -33.81
C LYS A 300 5.32 -23.33 -34.76
N PRO A 301 4.05 -22.90 -34.68
CA PRO A 301 3.57 -21.78 -35.49
C PRO A 301 4.27 -20.47 -35.10
N VAL A 302 4.44 -19.56 -36.05
CA VAL A 302 4.88 -18.19 -35.82
C VAL A 302 3.92 -17.53 -34.79
N PRO A 303 4.44 -16.84 -33.75
CA PRO A 303 3.60 -16.17 -32.76
C PRO A 303 2.62 -15.21 -33.45
N GLY A 304 1.39 -15.16 -32.96
CA GLY A 304 0.40 -14.18 -33.42
C GLY A 304 0.65 -12.76 -32.88
N GLY A 305 -0.02 -11.76 -33.47
CA GLY A 305 0.02 -10.37 -33.03
C GLY A 305 1.35 -9.68 -33.29
N LYS A 306 1.69 -8.68 -32.45
CA LYS A 306 2.88 -7.83 -32.64
C LYS A 306 4.20 -8.60 -32.72
N MET A 307 4.33 -9.71 -32.00
CA MET A 307 5.56 -10.51 -32.04
C MET A 307 5.76 -11.21 -33.39
N GLY A 308 4.69 -11.69 -34.02
CA GLY A 308 4.75 -12.27 -35.36
C GLY A 308 5.09 -11.23 -36.43
N GLU A 309 4.47 -10.03 -36.33
CA GLU A 309 4.85 -8.91 -37.19
C GLU A 309 6.36 -8.61 -37.12
N LEU A 310 6.87 -8.50 -35.89
CA LEU A 310 8.27 -8.16 -35.64
C LEU A 310 9.21 -9.27 -36.12
N TYR A 311 8.81 -10.54 -35.94
CA TYR A 311 9.55 -11.67 -36.42
C TYR A 311 9.63 -11.65 -37.95
N ASN A 312 8.53 -11.38 -38.66
CA ASN A 312 8.51 -11.27 -40.12
C ASN A 312 9.42 -10.11 -40.61
N LEU A 313 9.33 -8.93 -39.97
CA LEU A 313 10.22 -7.81 -40.27
C LEU A 313 11.70 -8.17 -40.05
N TRP A 314 11.99 -8.97 -39.02
CA TRP A 314 13.34 -9.42 -38.73
C TRP A 314 13.83 -10.42 -39.78
N GLN A 315 12.99 -11.36 -40.19
CA GLN A 315 13.30 -12.31 -41.28
C GLN A 315 13.57 -11.60 -42.62
N GLU A 316 12.82 -10.56 -42.90
CA GLU A 316 12.97 -9.71 -44.08
C GLU A 316 14.16 -8.74 -44.01
N GLY A 317 14.91 -8.71 -42.92
CA GLY A 317 16.00 -7.74 -42.67
C GLY A 317 15.54 -6.29 -42.53
N ARG A 318 14.25 -6.06 -42.31
CA ARG A 318 13.60 -4.76 -42.20
C ARG A 318 13.37 -4.31 -40.75
N TYR A 319 13.79 -5.10 -39.79
CA TYR A 319 13.68 -4.76 -38.39
C TYR A 319 14.62 -3.60 -38.01
N ASP A 320 14.06 -2.50 -37.52
CA ASP A 320 14.79 -1.32 -37.07
C ASP A 320 14.47 -1.08 -35.57
N PRO A 321 15.42 -1.30 -34.65
CA PRO A 321 15.17 -1.09 -33.22
C PRO A 321 14.66 0.29 -32.88
N ALA A 322 15.07 1.34 -33.62
CA ALA A 322 14.62 2.71 -33.37
C ALA A 322 13.13 2.91 -33.68
N LYS A 323 12.54 2.06 -34.52
CA LYS A 323 11.12 2.13 -34.88
C LYS A 323 10.28 1.08 -34.16
N GLN A 324 10.84 -0.10 -33.90
CA GLN A 324 10.10 -1.23 -33.38
C GLN A 324 10.26 -1.43 -31.87
N ASP A 325 11.44 -1.15 -31.28
CA ASP A 325 11.66 -1.34 -29.85
C ASP A 325 10.96 -0.26 -29.02
N PRO A 326 10.19 -0.63 -28.00
CA PRO A 326 9.32 0.32 -27.28
C PRO A 326 10.04 1.53 -26.68
N PHE A 327 11.20 1.32 -26.06
CA PHE A 327 11.95 2.41 -25.43
C PHE A 327 12.73 3.21 -26.47
N SER A 328 13.38 2.55 -27.41
CA SER A 328 14.13 3.20 -28.48
C SER A 328 13.21 4.09 -29.33
N ASN A 329 12.05 3.57 -29.70
CA ASN A 329 11.03 4.32 -30.44
C ASN A 329 10.48 5.49 -29.60
N TYR A 330 10.21 5.27 -28.31
CA TYR A 330 9.75 6.34 -27.41
C TYR A 330 10.77 7.51 -27.38
N ILE A 331 12.06 7.21 -27.16
CA ILE A 331 13.12 8.22 -27.14
C ILE A 331 13.23 8.94 -28.51
N ALA A 332 13.21 8.19 -29.61
CA ALA A 332 13.31 8.74 -30.96
C ALA A 332 12.12 9.67 -31.30
N THR A 333 10.90 9.29 -30.92
CA THR A 333 9.68 10.03 -31.28
C THR A 333 9.41 11.21 -30.35
N THR A 334 9.75 11.09 -29.06
CA THR A 334 9.48 12.16 -28.07
C THR A 334 10.63 13.12 -27.89
N GLY A 335 11.85 12.76 -28.31
CA GLY A 335 13.09 13.50 -28.03
C GLY A 335 13.43 13.55 -26.53
N ASP A 336 12.88 12.62 -25.72
CA ASP A 336 13.23 12.50 -24.32
C ASP A 336 14.64 11.93 -24.16
N LYS A 337 15.23 12.07 -22.96
CA LYS A 337 16.58 11.59 -22.68
C LYS A 337 16.51 10.29 -21.86
N PRO A 338 17.35 9.27 -22.17
CA PRO A 338 17.49 8.09 -21.35
C PRO A 338 17.87 8.43 -19.90
N ASN A 339 18.70 9.46 -19.72
CA ASN A 339 19.11 9.98 -18.41
C ASN A 339 18.34 11.27 -18.11
N ALA A 340 17.38 11.17 -17.21
CA ALA A 340 16.50 12.26 -16.83
C ALA A 340 16.74 12.67 -15.37
N PHE A 341 16.86 13.96 -15.13
CA PHE A 341 16.91 14.59 -13.82
C PHE A 341 15.78 15.61 -13.71
N ASN A 342 15.00 15.54 -12.64
CA ASN A 342 13.91 16.46 -12.38
C ASN A 342 13.95 16.89 -10.90
N ALA A 343 13.70 18.17 -10.65
CA ALA A 343 13.44 18.64 -9.30
C ALA A 343 12.01 19.19 -9.21
N ASN A 344 11.44 19.19 -8.03
CA ASN A 344 10.07 19.62 -7.82
C ASN A 344 9.89 20.37 -6.52
N VAL A 345 8.85 21.21 -6.52
CA VAL A 345 8.24 21.79 -5.35
C VAL A 345 6.76 21.45 -5.35
N GLY A 346 6.15 21.30 -4.17
CA GLY A 346 4.77 20.89 -4.08
C GLY A 346 4.08 21.37 -2.83
N LEU A 347 2.75 21.31 -2.88
CA LEU A 347 1.86 21.58 -1.78
C LEU A 347 1.01 20.34 -1.52
N PHE A 348 0.68 20.05 -0.26
CA PHE A 348 -0.20 18.95 0.06
C PHE A 348 -1.13 19.26 1.24
N ALA A 349 -2.26 18.61 1.23
CA ALA A 349 -3.19 18.54 2.35
C ALA A 349 -3.38 17.09 2.77
N GLN A 350 -3.47 16.84 4.07
CA GLN A 350 -3.59 15.49 4.63
C GLN A 350 -4.57 15.47 5.80
N TYR A 351 -5.43 14.46 5.83
CA TYR A 351 -6.29 14.15 6.97
C TYR A 351 -6.02 12.72 7.42
N ASP A 352 -5.64 12.52 8.69
CA ASP A 352 -5.22 11.20 9.18
C ASP A 352 -5.86 10.89 10.54
N THR A 353 -6.83 10.00 10.54
CA THR A 353 -7.52 9.52 11.75
C THR A 353 -7.22 8.07 12.07
N ARG A 354 -6.25 7.46 11.38
CA ARG A 354 -5.87 6.06 11.62
C ARG A 354 -5.43 5.86 13.06
N ASP A 355 -5.77 4.70 13.60
CA ASP A 355 -5.33 4.29 14.94
C ASP A 355 -3.80 4.07 15.01
N VAL A 356 -3.19 3.61 13.90
CA VAL A 356 -1.74 3.44 13.74
C VAL A 356 -1.38 3.66 12.28
N THR A 357 -0.20 4.23 12.02
CA THR A 357 0.30 4.46 10.66
C THR A 357 0.55 3.15 9.91
N PHE A 358 1.16 2.16 10.59
CA PHE A 358 1.43 0.84 10.04
C PHE A 358 0.31 -0.13 10.44
N ASN A 359 -0.24 -0.89 9.49
CA ASN A 359 -1.28 -1.89 9.71
C ASN A 359 -2.48 -1.36 10.50
N ALA A 360 -3.07 -0.27 10.02
CA ALA A 360 -4.24 0.35 10.61
C ALA A 360 -5.43 -0.62 10.68
N SER A 361 -6.22 -0.50 11.75
CA SER A 361 -7.43 -1.30 11.95
C SER A 361 -8.71 -0.49 11.91
N LYS A 362 -8.62 0.82 12.08
CA LYS A 362 -9.74 1.77 11.97
C LYS A 362 -9.23 3.15 11.58
N GLY A 363 -10.10 3.93 10.97
CA GLY A 363 -9.83 5.33 10.63
C GLY A 363 -9.71 5.55 9.13
N ILE A 364 -9.42 6.79 8.78
CA ILE A 364 -9.33 7.29 7.42
C ILE A 364 -7.99 8.00 7.25
N PHE A 365 -7.38 7.82 6.09
CA PHE A 365 -6.26 8.60 5.64
C PHE A 365 -6.58 9.18 4.26
N ILE A 366 -6.45 10.50 4.12
CA ILE A 366 -6.60 11.19 2.85
C ILE A 366 -5.37 12.07 2.67
N LYS A 367 -4.70 11.98 1.53
CA LYS A 367 -3.62 12.89 1.16
C LYS A 367 -3.79 13.30 -0.29
N ALA A 368 -3.89 14.61 -0.53
CA ALA A 368 -3.85 15.22 -1.86
C ALA A 368 -2.57 16.04 -1.98
N GLU A 369 -1.81 15.81 -3.03
CA GLU A 369 -0.52 16.50 -3.27
C GLU A 369 -0.43 16.97 -4.71
N ALA A 370 -0.03 18.22 -4.90
CA ALA A 370 0.25 18.83 -6.19
C ALA A 370 1.73 19.21 -6.25
N LYS A 371 2.44 18.74 -7.26
CA LYS A 371 3.86 19.01 -7.50
C LYS A 371 4.05 19.70 -8.84
N TRP A 372 4.94 20.66 -8.86
CA TRP A 372 5.39 21.35 -10.05
C TRP A 372 6.86 21.01 -10.33
N TYR A 373 7.12 20.60 -11.56
CA TYR A 373 8.44 20.24 -12.07
C TYR A 373 8.84 21.25 -13.14
N PRO A 374 9.53 22.34 -12.77
CA PRO A 374 9.97 23.34 -13.72
C PRO A 374 11.15 22.84 -14.55
N GLU A 375 11.19 23.20 -15.82
CA GLU A 375 12.26 22.79 -16.74
C GLU A 375 13.66 23.29 -16.33
N TRP A 376 13.73 24.48 -15.72
CA TRP A 376 14.98 25.09 -15.30
C TRP A 376 15.64 24.41 -14.09
N LEU A 377 14.91 23.57 -13.34
CA LEU A 377 15.42 22.70 -12.27
C LEU A 377 15.67 21.25 -12.74
N GLY A 378 15.64 21.00 -14.03
CA GLY A 378 15.84 19.68 -14.60
C GLY A 378 16.72 19.68 -15.85
N ASN A 379 16.93 18.49 -16.43
CA ASN A 379 17.66 18.34 -17.68
C ASN A 379 16.76 17.96 -18.87
N THR A 380 15.46 17.86 -18.67
CA THR A 380 14.49 17.37 -19.66
C THR A 380 13.89 18.47 -20.53
N ARG A 381 14.16 19.74 -20.22
CA ARG A 381 13.64 20.94 -20.92
C ARG A 381 12.12 20.94 -21.10
N ARG A 382 11.40 20.47 -20.07
CA ARG A 382 9.94 20.36 -20.09
C ARG A 382 9.36 20.60 -18.72
N THR A 383 8.44 21.54 -18.64
CA THR A 383 7.67 21.77 -17.43
C THR A 383 6.47 20.83 -17.39
N PHE A 384 6.22 20.21 -16.26
CA PHE A 384 5.04 19.39 -16.03
C PHE A 384 4.56 19.49 -14.58
N GLY A 385 3.30 19.17 -14.36
CA GLY A 385 2.68 19.04 -13.04
C GLY A 385 2.34 17.60 -12.73
N ARG A 386 2.31 17.23 -11.43
CA ARG A 386 1.83 15.93 -10.97
C ARG A 386 0.89 16.12 -9.80
N PHE A 387 -0.27 15.49 -9.88
CA PHE A 387 -1.28 15.48 -8.84
C PHE A 387 -1.47 14.05 -8.36
N THR A 388 -1.40 13.84 -7.05
CA THR A 388 -1.66 12.54 -6.45
C THR A 388 -2.72 12.65 -5.38
N LEU A 389 -3.62 11.65 -5.33
CA LEU A 389 -4.63 11.49 -4.30
C LEU A 389 -4.53 10.08 -3.74
N THR A 390 -4.42 9.97 -2.43
CA THR A 390 -4.52 8.71 -1.70
C THR A 390 -5.72 8.81 -0.75
N PHE A 391 -6.56 7.79 -0.76
CA PHE A 391 -7.66 7.65 0.17
C PHE A 391 -7.67 6.22 0.71
N ASP A 392 -7.42 6.07 2.00
CA ASP A 392 -7.50 4.80 2.71
C ASP A 392 -8.61 4.83 3.74
N PHE A 393 -9.35 3.75 3.83
CA PHE A 393 -10.38 3.53 4.83
C PHE A 393 -10.20 2.19 5.51
N TYR A 394 -10.25 2.19 6.84
CA TYR A 394 -10.08 1.00 7.67
C TYR A 394 -11.24 0.87 8.64
N GLN A 395 -11.85 -0.32 8.68
CA GLN A 395 -12.99 -0.62 9.56
C GLN A 395 -12.86 -2.00 10.17
N LYS A 396 -12.92 -2.08 11.50
CA LYS A 396 -13.10 -3.36 12.21
C LYS A 396 -14.51 -3.88 11.93
N LEU A 397 -14.63 -5.11 11.46
CA LEU A 397 -15.92 -5.73 11.20
C LEU A 397 -16.35 -6.62 12.37
N TRP A 398 -15.50 -7.59 12.74
CA TRP A 398 -15.69 -8.49 13.88
C TRP A 398 -14.34 -8.83 14.51
N LYS A 399 -14.30 -9.74 15.47
CA LYS A 399 -13.07 -10.10 16.17
C LYS A 399 -12.00 -10.61 15.19
N GLY A 400 -10.90 -9.87 15.09
CA GLY A 400 -9.77 -10.19 14.22
C GLY A 400 -9.96 -9.81 12.75
N ALA A 401 -11.15 -9.30 12.34
CA ALA A 401 -11.41 -8.91 10.97
C ALA A 401 -11.32 -7.39 10.77
N VAL A 402 -10.63 -6.99 9.72
CA VAL A 402 -10.51 -5.59 9.27
C VAL A 402 -10.78 -5.52 7.79
N LEU A 403 -11.71 -4.64 7.40
CA LEU A 403 -11.88 -4.22 6.02
C LEU A 403 -10.95 -3.03 5.77
N ALA A 404 -10.12 -3.14 4.75
CA ALA A 404 -9.26 -2.06 4.28
C ALA A 404 -9.62 -1.73 2.83
N CYS A 405 -9.87 -0.46 2.56
CA CYS A 405 -10.13 0.05 1.22
C CYS A 405 -9.06 1.08 0.89
N ASP A 406 -8.54 1.04 -0.32
CA ASP A 406 -7.54 1.94 -0.85
C ASP A 406 -8.01 2.47 -2.20
N LEU A 407 -7.89 3.77 -2.41
CA LEU A 407 -8.05 4.44 -3.70
C LEU A 407 -6.84 5.33 -3.92
N TYR A 408 -6.21 5.15 -5.04
CA TYR A 408 -5.08 5.95 -5.47
C TYR A 408 -5.32 6.53 -6.86
N ALA A 409 -5.07 7.82 -7.01
CA ALA A 409 -5.08 8.49 -8.30
C ALA A 409 -3.76 9.24 -8.48
N ASP A 410 -3.24 9.20 -9.70
CA ASP A 410 -2.01 9.88 -10.11
C ASP A 410 -2.21 10.48 -11.50
N ALA A 411 -2.00 11.77 -11.64
CA ALA A 411 -2.19 12.48 -12.88
C ALA A 411 -1.03 13.43 -13.13
N THR A 412 -0.43 13.32 -14.31
CA THR A 412 0.59 14.26 -14.80
C THR A 412 0.01 15.12 -15.91
N THR A 413 0.31 16.41 -15.87
CA THR A 413 0.04 17.37 -16.96
C THR A 413 1.31 17.62 -17.76
N GLY A 414 1.18 18.17 -18.95
CA GLY A 414 2.35 18.45 -19.79
C GLY A 414 3.00 17.18 -20.35
N THR A 415 4.31 17.18 -20.45
CA THR A 415 5.09 16.06 -21.00
C THR A 415 6.13 15.61 -19.97
N PRO A 416 5.78 14.65 -19.08
CA PRO A 416 6.70 14.13 -18.09
C PRO A 416 7.81 13.31 -18.75
N SER A 417 8.96 13.20 -18.08
CA SER A 417 10.03 12.28 -18.48
C SER A 417 9.55 10.83 -18.41
N TRP A 418 10.13 9.94 -19.21
CA TRP A 418 9.72 8.54 -19.38
C TRP A 418 9.50 7.76 -18.07
N HIS A 419 10.24 8.06 -17.03
CA HIS A 419 10.14 7.40 -15.72
C HIS A 419 9.09 8.01 -14.80
N MET A 420 8.58 9.22 -15.13
CA MET A 420 7.63 9.98 -14.31
C MET A 420 6.16 9.68 -14.64
N TYR A 421 5.89 8.91 -15.70
CA TYR A 421 4.53 8.44 -15.96
C TYR A 421 3.99 7.63 -14.79
N ALA A 422 2.70 7.75 -14.52
CA ALA A 422 2.01 6.94 -13.53
C ALA A 422 2.05 5.46 -13.94
N LYS A 423 2.49 4.60 -13.01
CA LYS A 423 2.72 3.16 -13.25
C LYS A 423 1.74 2.35 -12.45
N MET A 424 1.04 1.43 -13.13
CA MET A 424 0.15 0.45 -12.49
C MET A 424 0.92 -0.81 -12.10
N GLY A 425 0.45 -1.44 -11.00
CA GLY A 425 0.97 -2.72 -10.54
C GLY A 425 2.03 -2.62 -9.45
N GLY A 426 2.63 -3.73 -9.11
CA GLY A 426 3.66 -3.83 -8.09
C GLY A 426 3.21 -4.56 -6.83
N MET A 427 3.87 -4.26 -5.71
CA MET A 427 3.70 -5.01 -4.45
C MET A 427 2.59 -4.47 -3.55
N GLU A 428 2.12 -3.25 -3.78
CA GLU A 428 1.16 -2.58 -2.91
C GLU A 428 -0.25 -2.60 -3.49
N ARG A 429 -0.41 -2.18 -4.74
CA ARG A 429 -1.68 -2.06 -5.47
C ARG A 429 -1.65 -2.89 -6.72
N MET A 430 -2.81 -3.29 -7.23
CA MET A 430 -2.93 -4.11 -8.43
C MET A 430 -1.91 -5.27 -8.46
N ARG A 431 -1.74 -5.91 -7.30
CA ARG A 431 -0.83 -7.06 -7.12
C ARG A 431 -1.20 -8.16 -8.11
N GLY A 432 -0.22 -8.69 -8.84
CA GLY A 432 -0.43 -9.61 -9.96
C GLY A 432 -0.09 -8.99 -11.32
N TYR A 433 0.10 -7.67 -11.38
CA TYR A 433 0.64 -7.00 -12.57
C TYR A 433 2.09 -6.60 -12.34
N TYR A 434 2.92 -6.78 -13.37
CA TYR A 434 4.27 -6.25 -13.41
C TYR A 434 4.25 -4.72 -13.30
N GLU A 435 5.01 -4.13 -12.38
CA GLU A 435 5.03 -2.69 -12.15
C GLU A 435 5.46 -1.94 -13.42
N GLY A 436 4.60 -1.03 -13.90
CA GLY A 436 4.86 -0.21 -15.07
C GLY A 436 4.68 -0.92 -16.41
N ARG A 437 4.10 -2.13 -16.46
CA ARG A 437 3.61 -2.70 -17.71
C ARG A 437 2.55 -1.80 -18.34
N TYR A 438 1.63 -1.32 -17.52
CA TYR A 438 0.67 -0.29 -17.89
C TYR A 438 1.10 1.01 -17.25
N ARG A 439 1.45 2.00 -18.07
CA ARG A 439 1.84 3.33 -17.63
C ARG A 439 1.28 4.39 -18.56
N ASP A 440 0.84 5.52 -18.01
CA ASP A 440 0.38 6.64 -18.81
C ASP A 440 0.40 7.92 -17.95
N LYS A 441 -0.06 9.05 -18.51
CA LYS A 441 -0.14 10.33 -17.79
C LYS A 441 -1.10 10.29 -16.60
N LYS A 442 -2.11 9.45 -16.64
CA LYS A 442 -3.15 9.35 -15.61
C LYS A 442 -3.37 7.90 -15.23
N LEU A 443 -3.58 7.69 -13.94
CA LEU A 443 -3.82 6.39 -13.32
C LEU A 443 -4.88 6.53 -12.25
N VAL A 444 -5.76 5.58 -12.16
CA VAL A 444 -6.58 5.32 -10.97
C VAL A 444 -6.50 3.86 -10.62
N GLU A 445 -6.27 3.57 -9.36
CA GLU A 445 -6.25 2.22 -8.77
C GLU A 445 -7.11 2.21 -7.53
N THR A 446 -7.83 1.13 -7.32
CA THR A 446 -8.61 0.91 -6.11
C THR A 446 -8.54 -0.54 -5.70
N GLN A 447 -8.53 -0.78 -4.39
CA GLN A 447 -8.42 -2.12 -3.82
C GLN A 447 -9.24 -2.23 -2.55
N ILE A 448 -9.91 -3.36 -2.38
CA ILE A 448 -10.56 -3.75 -1.14
C ILE A 448 -9.88 -5.01 -0.64
N GLU A 449 -9.46 -4.99 0.62
CA GLU A 449 -8.77 -6.10 1.28
C GLU A 449 -9.49 -6.46 2.58
N LEU A 450 -9.86 -7.72 2.73
CA LEU A 450 -10.34 -8.28 3.99
C LEU A 450 -9.19 -8.97 4.69
N ARG A 451 -8.83 -8.48 5.85
CA ARG A 451 -7.80 -9.03 6.73
C ARG A 451 -8.46 -9.78 7.85
N GLN A 452 -8.11 -11.06 8.06
CA GLN A 452 -8.60 -11.87 9.16
C GLN A 452 -7.44 -12.41 9.98
N LYS A 453 -7.34 -12.01 11.24
CA LYS A 453 -6.46 -12.63 12.23
C LYS A 453 -7.09 -13.95 12.67
N ILE A 454 -6.39 -15.07 12.46
CA ILE A 454 -6.91 -16.42 12.76
C ILE A 454 -6.46 -16.84 14.16
N TYR A 455 -5.16 -16.82 14.41
CA TYR A 455 -4.62 -17.31 15.67
C TYR A 455 -3.36 -16.55 16.07
N ARG A 456 -3.31 -16.02 17.30
CA ARG A 456 -2.15 -15.29 17.85
C ARG A 456 -1.56 -14.26 16.86
N ARG A 457 -0.47 -14.64 16.17
CA ARG A 457 0.29 -13.80 15.21
C ARG A 457 -0.03 -14.11 13.75
N HIS A 458 -0.93 -15.06 13.50
CA HIS A 458 -1.25 -15.57 12.17
C HIS A 458 -2.54 -14.98 11.63
N GLY A 459 -2.52 -14.56 10.39
CA GLY A 459 -3.68 -14.03 9.69
C GLY A 459 -3.67 -14.38 8.20
N ILE A 460 -4.82 -14.24 7.59
CA ILE A 460 -5.00 -14.35 6.14
C ILE A 460 -5.61 -13.07 5.60
N VAL A 461 -5.41 -12.84 4.33
CA VAL A 461 -6.03 -11.74 3.61
C VAL A 461 -6.57 -12.23 2.28
N GLY A 462 -7.63 -11.60 1.82
CA GLY A 462 -8.12 -11.70 0.46
C GLY A 462 -8.40 -10.31 -0.07
N TRP A 463 -8.13 -10.07 -1.35
CA TRP A 463 -8.38 -8.76 -1.95
C TRP A 463 -8.90 -8.87 -3.37
N ILE A 464 -9.56 -7.81 -3.78
CA ILE A 464 -9.91 -7.51 -5.16
C ILE A 464 -9.54 -6.05 -5.44
N GLY A 465 -9.02 -5.79 -6.63
CA GLY A 465 -8.65 -4.45 -7.08
C GLY A 465 -9.06 -4.20 -8.52
N GLY A 466 -9.15 -2.95 -8.86
CA GLY A 466 -9.39 -2.48 -10.22
C GLY A 466 -8.56 -1.23 -10.51
N GLY A 467 -8.09 -1.10 -11.74
CA GLY A 467 -7.29 0.06 -12.12
C GLY A 467 -7.32 0.32 -13.62
N GLN A 468 -6.96 1.55 -13.98
CA GLN A 468 -6.88 1.97 -15.36
C GLN A 468 -5.84 3.07 -15.53
N VAL A 469 -5.11 3.03 -16.66
CA VAL A 469 -4.25 4.11 -17.14
C VAL A 469 -4.84 4.75 -18.37
N TRP A 470 -4.64 6.08 -18.54
CA TRP A 470 -5.07 6.84 -19.71
C TRP A 470 -4.33 8.17 -19.81
N GLY A 471 -4.45 8.83 -20.96
CA GLY A 471 -3.82 10.14 -21.21
C GLY A 471 -3.24 10.21 -22.60
N THR A 472 -2.47 9.22 -23.02
CA THR A 472 -2.10 8.98 -24.43
C THR A 472 -3.33 8.52 -25.20
N GLU A 473 -4.13 7.65 -24.58
CA GLU A 473 -5.43 7.21 -25.09
C GLU A 473 -6.55 7.79 -24.23
N LYS A 474 -7.75 7.89 -24.81
CA LYS A 474 -8.95 8.34 -24.07
C LYS A 474 -9.36 7.30 -23.02
N PHE A 475 -9.91 7.75 -21.92
CA PHE A 475 -10.52 6.89 -20.90
C PHE A 475 -11.63 6.03 -21.52
N ARG A 476 -11.57 4.71 -21.29
CA ARG A 476 -12.59 3.75 -21.72
C ARG A 476 -12.79 2.71 -20.64
N TRP A 477 -14.02 2.54 -20.17
CA TRP A 477 -14.35 1.52 -19.16
C TRP A 477 -13.89 0.09 -19.54
N GLY A 478 -13.87 -0.21 -20.85
CA GLY A 478 -13.39 -1.50 -21.36
C GLY A 478 -11.90 -1.77 -21.12
N ASN A 479 -11.11 -0.74 -20.81
CA ASN A 479 -9.68 -0.82 -20.53
C ASN A 479 -9.39 -1.01 -19.04
N THR A 480 -10.42 -1.12 -18.19
CA THR A 480 -10.24 -1.38 -16.76
C THR A 480 -9.67 -2.78 -16.55
N LEU A 481 -8.60 -2.84 -15.79
CA LEU A 481 -7.91 -4.06 -15.40
C LEU A 481 -8.35 -4.45 -13.99
N CYS A 482 -8.48 -5.76 -13.76
CA CYS A 482 -8.84 -6.31 -12.45
C CYS A 482 -7.70 -7.15 -11.89
N SER A 483 -7.49 -7.06 -10.59
CA SER A 483 -6.56 -7.87 -9.81
C SER A 483 -7.30 -8.50 -8.65
N PHE A 484 -6.98 -9.73 -8.31
CA PHE A 484 -7.44 -10.36 -7.08
C PHE A 484 -6.36 -11.29 -6.52
N GLY A 485 -6.50 -11.68 -5.28
CA GLY A 485 -5.55 -12.60 -4.70
C GLY A 485 -5.84 -12.90 -3.24
N CYS A 486 -4.97 -13.72 -2.70
CA CYS A 486 -4.98 -14.06 -1.29
C CYS A 486 -3.55 -14.04 -0.73
N GLY A 487 -3.46 -13.96 0.59
CA GLY A 487 -2.16 -13.92 1.24
C GLY A 487 -2.22 -14.34 2.70
N TYR A 488 -1.03 -14.60 3.20
CA TYR A 488 -0.79 -14.92 4.59
C TYR A 488 -0.06 -13.78 5.26
N ARG A 489 -0.36 -13.55 6.53
CA ARG A 489 0.25 -12.52 7.39
C ARG A 489 0.81 -13.16 8.64
N PHE A 490 2.04 -12.85 8.96
CA PHE A 490 2.66 -13.20 10.23
C PHE A 490 3.10 -11.94 10.94
N GLU A 491 2.47 -11.64 12.07
CA GLU A 491 2.83 -10.49 12.92
C GLU A 491 4.08 -10.82 13.73
N PHE A 492 5.26 -10.41 13.25
CA PHE A 492 6.51 -10.68 13.92
C PHE A 492 6.82 -9.69 15.04
N LYS A 493 6.37 -8.43 14.89
CA LYS A 493 6.40 -7.38 15.91
C LYS A 493 5.01 -6.74 15.97
N ASN A 494 4.65 -6.08 17.08
CA ASN A 494 3.36 -5.44 17.21
C ASN A 494 3.06 -4.55 15.99
N ARG A 495 2.02 -4.92 15.24
CA ARG A 495 1.54 -4.26 14.01
C ARG A 495 2.51 -4.24 12.82
N MET A 496 3.59 -5.02 12.87
CA MET A 496 4.46 -5.25 11.72
C MET A 496 4.30 -6.69 11.23
N ASN A 497 3.96 -6.83 9.96
CA ASN A 497 3.64 -8.13 9.37
C ASN A 497 4.64 -8.53 8.29
N ILE A 498 5.06 -9.77 8.33
CA ILE A 498 5.59 -10.46 7.16
C ILE A 498 4.40 -10.85 6.27
N ARG A 499 4.52 -10.60 4.99
CA ARG A 499 3.48 -10.80 3.97
C ARG A 499 3.91 -11.87 3.00
N LEU A 500 3.01 -12.78 2.71
CA LEU A 500 3.14 -13.76 1.65
C LEU A 500 1.86 -13.68 0.81
N ASP A 501 1.95 -13.10 -0.36
CA ASP A 501 0.80 -12.81 -1.22
C ASP A 501 0.94 -13.55 -2.56
N TYR A 502 -0.19 -14.02 -3.07
CA TYR A 502 -0.30 -14.48 -4.44
C TYR A 502 -1.43 -13.74 -5.14
N GLY A 503 -1.07 -12.97 -6.16
CA GLY A 503 -1.97 -12.12 -6.91
C GLY A 503 -2.12 -12.58 -8.36
N TRP A 504 -3.34 -12.48 -8.86
CA TRP A 504 -3.68 -12.70 -10.26
C TRP A 504 -4.13 -11.40 -10.90
N GLY A 505 -3.60 -11.14 -12.09
CA GLY A 505 -4.01 -10.05 -12.96
C GLY A 505 -4.34 -10.56 -14.36
N ASN A 506 -4.67 -9.62 -15.25
CA ASN A 506 -4.80 -9.85 -16.69
C ASN A 506 -5.76 -10.98 -17.11
N PHE A 507 -7.00 -10.93 -16.61
CA PHE A 507 -8.06 -11.78 -17.12
C PHE A 507 -8.37 -11.42 -18.59
N GLY A 508 -8.04 -12.30 -19.51
CA GLY A 508 -8.52 -12.24 -20.89
C GLY A 508 -7.50 -11.99 -22.00
N ASN A 509 -6.20 -11.90 -21.72
CA ASN A 509 -5.19 -11.86 -22.78
C ASN A 509 -4.29 -13.10 -22.68
N GLN A 510 -4.83 -14.26 -23.10
CA GLN A 510 -4.19 -15.57 -22.93
C GLN A 510 -3.17 -15.92 -24.02
N ASN A 511 -2.97 -15.07 -25.04
CA ASN A 511 -2.32 -15.45 -26.29
C ASN A 511 -0.81 -15.19 -26.37
N LEU A 512 -0.17 -14.73 -25.28
CA LEU A 512 1.28 -14.50 -25.26
C LEU A 512 1.97 -15.43 -24.25
N PRO A 513 2.59 -16.54 -24.67
CA PRO A 513 3.17 -17.55 -23.75
C PRO A 513 4.18 -16.99 -22.76
N TRP A 514 4.98 -16.00 -23.16
CA TRP A 514 5.97 -15.38 -22.30
C TRP A 514 5.39 -14.34 -21.33
N ASP A 515 4.18 -13.83 -21.60
CA ASP A 515 3.50 -12.83 -20.81
C ASP A 515 2.72 -13.44 -19.63
N ARG A 516 2.41 -14.74 -19.69
CA ARG A 516 1.81 -15.49 -18.57
C ARG A 516 2.64 -15.41 -17.28
N LYS A 517 3.96 -15.39 -17.40
CA LYS A 517 4.87 -15.29 -16.23
C LYS A 517 4.76 -13.96 -15.50
N ARG A 518 4.24 -12.91 -16.15
CA ARG A 518 4.13 -11.55 -15.61
C ARG A 518 2.69 -11.11 -15.29
N SER A 519 1.73 -12.02 -15.40
CA SER A 519 0.31 -11.78 -15.05
C SER A 519 -0.11 -12.40 -13.73
N SER A 520 0.79 -13.08 -13.04
CA SER A 520 0.64 -13.50 -11.65
C SER A 520 1.92 -13.20 -10.89
N ALA A 521 1.79 -12.81 -9.64
CA ALA A 521 2.92 -12.46 -8.79
C ALA A 521 2.84 -13.19 -7.46
N PHE A 522 3.93 -13.82 -7.09
CA PHE A 522 4.18 -14.29 -5.74
C PHE A 522 5.07 -13.25 -5.04
N LEU A 523 4.59 -12.73 -3.91
CA LEU A 523 5.22 -11.64 -3.18
C LEU A 523 5.47 -12.07 -1.75
N PHE A 524 6.72 -11.99 -1.32
CA PHE A 524 7.13 -12.20 0.05
C PHE A 524 7.88 -10.96 0.55
N THR A 525 7.33 -10.27 1.53
CA THR A 525 7.92 -9.04 2.10
C THR A 525 7.75 -8.99 3.60
N ALA A 526 8.66 -8.31 4.27
CA ALA A 526 8.57 -7.97 5.68
C ALA A 526 8.01 -6.56 5.88
#